data_8170253d291c283602af60f702fbb8fe
#
_entry.id   8170253d291c283602af60f702fbb8fe
#
_cell.length_a   1.000
_cell.length_b   1.000
_cell.length_c   1.000
_cell.angle_alpha   90.00
_cell.angle_beta   90.00
_cell.angle_gamma   90.00
#
_symmetry.space_group_name_H-M   'P 1'
#
loop_
_entity.id
_entity.type
_entity.pdbx_description
1 polymer ?
#
loop_
_entity_poly.entity_id
_entity_poly.type
_entity_poly.pdbx_seq_one_letter_code
_entity_poly.pdbx_strand_id
1 'polypeptide(L)'
;MKAEEPDLSLSYTYADYLKWDLPEMVELIRGKIYKMSPAPTSRHQRISTALMVSIGSFLKKKKCRLFAAPFDVRLPRKSKANEDIITVVQPDICVICDPTKIDKRGCLGAPDWVIEILSKHTSAKDLNEKFEVYEEAGVNEYWVVHPGEQTVLVYTLNDMGKYEGILKPYVRTDNVQPKTLPGLTIDLTEVFELPELEDESNYVRL
;
A
#
# COMPACT_ATOMS: atom_id res chain seq x y z
N MET A 1 -29.62 4.36 -14.67
CA MET A 1 -29.40 5.63 -13.94
C MET A 1 -27.90 5.87 -13.94
N LYS A 2 -27.42 7.03 -14.41
CA LYS A 2 -26.02 7.38 -14.20
C LYS A 2 -25.83 7.55 -12.69
N ALA A 3 -24.85 6.85 -12.11
CA ALA A 3 -24.47 7.11 -10.74
C ALA A 3 -24.03 8.57 -10.65
N GLU A 4 -24.61 9.34 -9.72
CA GLU A 4 -24.16 10.70 -9.47
C GLU A 4 -22.69 10.65 -8.99
N GLU A 5 -21.85 11.50 -9.57
CA GLU A 5 -20.50 11.65 -9.09
C GLU A 5 -20.53 12.16 -7.63
N PRO A 6 -19.77 11.55 -6.72
CA PRO A 6 -19.81 11.96 -5.32
C PRO A 6 -19.26 13.38 -5.15
N ASP A 7 -19.91 14.16 -4.28
CA ASP A 7 -19.45 15.50 -3.91
C ASP A 7 -18.20 15.41 -3.03
N LEU A 8 -17.06 15.87 -3.54
CA LEU A 8 -15.76 15.79 -2.87
C LEU A 8 -15.68 16.60 -1.56
N SER A 9 -16.64 17.49 -1.29
CA SER A 9 -16.72 18.27 -0.05
C SER A 9 -17.33 17.50 1.12
N LEU A 10 -18.07 16.44 0.84
CA LEU A 10 -18.76 15.63 1.84
C LEU A 10 -17.84 14.57 2.46
N SER A 11 -18.38 13.86 3.44
CA SER A 11 -17.72 12.71 4.07
C SER A 11 -18.54 11.46 3.81
N TYR A 12 -17.85 10.36 3.52
CA TYR A 12 -18.43 9.11 3.05
C TYR A 12 -18.00 7.92 3.90
N THR A 13 -18.79 6.87 3.83
CA THR A 13 -18.54 5.57 4.45
C THR A 13 -18.27 4.51 3.40
N TYR A 14 -17.83 3.33 3.82
CA TYR A 14 -17.72 2.18 2.92
C TYR A 14 -19.07 1.74 2.35
N ALA A 15 -20.15 1.92 3.10
CA ALA A 15 -21.50 1.67 2.59
C ALA A 15 -21.87 2.58 1.40
N ASP A 16 -21.33 3.80 1.36
CA ASP A 16 -21.48 4.70 0.22
C ASP A 16 -20.56 4.32 -0.92
N TYR A 17 -19.28 4.03 -0.61
CA TYR A 17 -18.28 3.55 -1.57
C TYR A 17 -18.80 2.35 -2.41
N LEU A 18 -19.50 1.41 -1.78
CA LEU A 18 -20.09 0.24 -2.44
C LEU A 18 -21.20 0.56 -3.45
N LYS A 19 -21.75 1.77 -3.43
CA LYS A 19 -22.82 2.19 -4.34
C LYS A 19 -22.28 2.92 -5.58
N TRP A 20 -21.00 3.33 -5.53
CA TRP A 20 -20.41 4.10 -6.61
C TRP A 20 -20.06 3.22 -7.80
N ASP A 21 -20.32 3.76 -8.98
CA ASP A 21 -19.91 3.23 -10.28
C ASP A 21 -19.06 4.32 -10.95
N LEU A 22 -17.82 4.46 -10.47
CA LEU A 22 -16.92 5.53 -10.90
C LEU A 22 -16.01 5.01 -12.02
N PRO A 23 -15.69 5.86 -13.02
CA PRO A 23 -14.76 5.52 -14.08
C PRO A 23 -13.31 5.36 -13.60
N GLU A 24 -12.99 5.94 -12.43
CA GLU A 24 -11.68 5.93 -11.81
C GLU A 24 -11.73 5.20 -10.47
N MET A 25 -10.68 4.47 -10.15
CA MET A 25 -10.54 3.90 -8.81
C MET A 25 -10.28 5.02 -7.80
N VAL A 26 -10.87 4.87 -6.62
CA VAL A 26 -10.74 5.84 -5.53
C VAL A 26 -10.41 5.13 -4.22
N GLU A 27 -9.74 5.84 -3.34
CA GLU A 27 -9.55 5.48 -1.94
C GLU A 27 -10.43 6.37 -1.06
N LEU A 28 -10.79 5.88 0.09
CA LEU A 28 -11.49 6.64 1.11
C LEU A 28 -10.60 6.77 2.33
N ILE A 29 -10.17 7.97 2.68
CA ILE A 29 -9.33 8.21 3.85
C ILE A 29 -10.04 9.19 4.79
N ARG A 30 -10.39 8.72 5.98
CA ARG A 30 -11.16 9.51 6.98
C ARG A 30 -12.42 10.14 6.39
N GLY A 31 -13.11 9.40 5.53
CA GLY A 31 -14.33 9.84 4.85
C GLY A 31 -14.11 10.72 3.62
N LYS A 32 -12.89 11.10 3.30
CA LYS A 32 -12.58 11.90 2.11
C LYS A 32 -12.16 11.01 0.94
N ILE A 33 -12.62 11.38 -0.24
CA ILE A 33 -12.32 10.66 -1.49
C ILE A 33 -10.98 11.13 -2.03
N TYR A 34 -10.12 10.18 -2.33
CA TYR A 34 -8.87 10.39 -3.03
C TYR A 34 -8.89 9.60 -4.34
N LYS A 35 -8.82 10.30 -5.46
CA LYS A 35 -8.66 9.64 -6.76
C LYS A 35 -7.31 8.93 -6.81
N MET A 36 -7.31 7.71 -7.31
CA MET A 36 -6.07 7.01 -7.55
C MET A 36 -5.36 7.57 -8.79
N SER A 37 -4.04 7.45 -8.82
CA SER A 37 -3.24 7.85 -9.97
C SER A 37 -3.63 7.06 -11.21
N PRO A 38 -3.42 7.63 -12.42
CA PRO A 38 -3.42 6.83 -13.65
C PRO A 38 -2.52 5.61 -13.52
N ALA A 39 -2.60 4.71 -14.53
CA ALA A 39 -1.80 3.48 -14.53
C ALA A 39 -0.34 3.74 -14.08
N PRO A 40 0.20 2.88 -13.20
CA PRO A 40 1.55 3.04 -12.69
C PRO A 40 2.59 2.90 -13.79
N THR A 41 3.75 3.54 -13.60
CA THR A 41 4.86 3.48 -14.56
C THR A 41 5.46 2.05 -14.63
N SER A 42 6.19 1.73 -15.70
CA SER A 42 6.92 0.46 -15.84
C SER A 42 7.91 0.25 -14.69
N ARG A 43 8.59 1.30 -14.24
CA ARG A 43 9.50 1.25 -13.08
C ARG A 43 8.77 0.84 -11.80
N HIS A 44 7.63 1.45 -11.51
CA HIS A 44 6.78 1.09 -10.37
C HIS A 44 6.36 -0.38 -10.44
N GLN A 45 5.88 -0.84 -11.60
CA GLN A 45 5.44 -2.22 -11.80
C GLN A 45 6.58 -3.23 -11.63
N ARG A 46 7.80 -2.93 -12.09
CA ARG A 46 8.96 -3.80 -11.91
C ARG A 46 9.34 -3.96 -10.45
N ILE A 47 9.41 -2.85 -9.71
CA ILE A 47 9.67 -2.86 -8.27
C ILE A 47 8.60 -3.67 -7.53
N SER A 48 7.32 -3.44 -7.85
CA SER A 48 6.21 -4.20 -7.29
C SER A 48 6.37 -5.70 -7.59
N THR A 49 6.67 -6.06 -8.84
CA THR A 49 6.87 -7.46 -9.25
C THR A 49 8.04 -8.12 -8.52
N ALA A 50 9.19 -7.44 -8.41
CA ALA A 50 10.36 -7.97 -7.72
C ALA A 50 10.07 -8.25 -6.23
N LEU A 51 9.43 -7.29 -5.54
CA LEU A 51 8.99 -7.45 -4.17
C LEU A 51 7.98 -8.61 -4.02
N MET A 52 6.99 -8.68 -4.91
CA MET A 52 6.00 -9.75 -4.88
C MET A 52 6.60 -11.13 -5.11
N VAL A 53 7.57 -11.25 -6.01
CA VAL A 53 8.27 -12.53 -6.28
C VAL A 53 9.07 -12.95 -5.05
N SER A 54 9.83 -12.04 -4.45
CA SER A 54 10.63 -12.32 -3.25
C SER A 54 9.74 -12.74 -2.08
N ILE A 55 8.74 -11.92 -1.74
CA ILE A 55 7.82 -12.18 -0.63
C ILE A 55 6.97 -13.44 -0.90
N GLY A 56 6.39 -13.54 -2.10
CA GLY A 56 5.52 -14.66 -2.47
C GLY A 56 6.24 -16.00 -2.49
N SER A 57 7.51 -16.02 -2.92
CA SER A 57 8.35 -17.23 -2.89
C SER A 57 8.60 -17.69 -1.46
N PHE A 58 8.87 -16.76 -0.55
CA PHE A 58 9.05 -17.05 0.87
C PHE A 58 7.76 -17.54 1.54
N LEU A 59 6.60 -17.01 1.12
CA LEU A 59 5.31 -17.35 1.71
C LEU A 59 4.72 -18.68 1.23
N LYS A 60 5.34 -19.35 0.25
CA LYS A 60 4.90 -20.69 -0.18
C LYS A 60 4.77 -21.62 1.03
N LYS A 61 3.59 -22.26 1.17
CA LYS A 61 3.26 -23.18 2.28
C LYS A 61 3.27 -22.54 3.68
N LYS A 62 3.29 -21.20 3.80
CA LYS A 62 3.19 -20.48 5.06
C LYS A 62 1.77 -19.95 5.30
N LYS A 63 1.49 -19.50 6.53
CA LYS A 63 0.17 -19.04 6.95
C LYS A 63 -0.21 -17.70 6.32
N CYS A 64 0.74 -16.76 6.20
CA CYS A 64 0.46 -15.42 5.69
C CYS A 64 0.12 -15.44 4.20
N ARG A 65 -0.64 -14.45 3.77
CA ARG A 65 -1.06 -14.26 2.38
C ARG A 65 -0.59 -12.89 1.89
N LEU A 66 -0.20 -12.85 0.61
CA LEU A 66 0.27 -11.67 -0.10
C LEU A 66 -0.82 -11.20 -1.06
N PHE A 67 -1.08 -9.91 -1.07
CA PHE A 67 -2.01 -9.26 -2.01
C PHE A 67 -1.35 -8.02 -2.61
N ALA A 68 -1.70 -7.72 -3.85
CA ALA A 68 -1.32 -6.51 -4.55
C ALA A 68 -2.56 -5.71 -4.97
N ALA A 69 -2.39 -4.42 -5.21
CA ALA A 69 -3.44 -3.57 -5.76
C ALA A 69 -3.95 -4.09 -7.13
N PRO A 70 -5.25 -3.95 -7.44
CA PRO A 70 -6.29 -3.38 -6.58
C PRO A 70 -6.80 -4.39 -5.54
N PHE A 71 -6.71 -4.06 -4.28
CA PHE A 71 -7.19 -4.89 -3.18
C PHE A 71 -7.63 -4.00 -2.02
N ASP A 72 -8.94 -3.98 -1.71
CA ASP A 72 -9.50 -3.12 -0.68
C ASP A 72 -9.04 -3.54 0.70
N VAL A 73 -8.44 -2.62 1.43
CA VAL A 73 -8.11 -2.73 2.85
C VAL A 73 -8.99 -1.75 3.62
N ARG A 74 -9.97 -2.29 4.32
CA ARG A 74 -10.93 -1.53 5.12
C ARG A 74 -10.41 -1.43 6.55
N LEU A 75 -10.18 -0.21 7.00
CA LEU A 75 -9.58 0.07 8.31
C LEU A 75 -10.64 0.60 9.27
N PRO A 76 -11.36 -0.28 10.00
CA PRO A 76 -12.36 0.13 10.98
C PRO A 76 -11.68 0.73 12.23
N ARG A 77 -12.26 1.79 12.80
CA ARG A 77 -11.80 2.39 14.07
C ARG A 77 -12.46 1.73 15.30
N LYS A 78 -13.79 1.65 15.31
CA LYS A 78 -14.57 1.15 16.46
C LYS A 78 -15.50 0.02 16.06
N SER A 79 -16.18 0.15 14.94
CA SER A 79 -17.15 -0.81 14.43
C SER A 79 -16.72 -1.33 13.06
N LYS A 80 -17.03 -2.59 12.78
CA LYS A 80 -16.78 -3.26 11.49
C LYS A 80 -17.98 -3.15 10.54
N ALA A 81 -19.05 -2.45 10.92
CA ALA A 81 -20.18 -2.20 10.03
C ALA A 81 -19.78 -1.27 8.89
N ASN A 82 -20.28 -1.50 7.69
CA ASN A 82 -19.89 -0.72 6.51
C ASN A 82 -20.20 0.77 6.65
N GLU A 83 -21.25 1.11 7.40
CA GLU A 83 -21.71 2.47 7.69
C GLU A 83 -20.75 3.23 8.61
N ASP A 84 -19.89 2.51 9.35
CA ASP A 84 -18.94 3.08 10.31
C ASP A 84 -17.50 3.11 9.78
N ILE A 85 -17.23 2.41 8.67
CA ILE A 85 -15.90 2.39 8.07
C ILE A 85 -15.74 3.62 7.16
N ILE A 86 -14.82 4.49 7.53
CA ILE A 86 -14.52 5.73 6.81
C ILE A 86 -13.12 5.73 6.15
N THR A 87 -12.41 4.59 6.23
CA THR A 87 -11.10 4.45 5.58
C THR A 87 -11.04 3.12 4.84
N VAL A 88 -10.85 3.22 3.53
CA VAL A 88 -10.64 2.12 2.59
C VAL A 88 -9.50 2.51 1.68
N VAL A 89 -8.40 1.79 1.76
CA VAL A 89 -7.19 2.05 0.98
C VAL A 89 -6.83 0.85 0.13
N GLN A 90 -6.07 1.07 -0.93
CA GLN A 90 -5.57 0.03 -1.82
C GLN A 90 -4.03 0.10 -1.84
N PRO A 91 -3.35 -0.49 -0.86
CA PRO A 91 -1.90 -0.50 -0.82
C PRO A 91 -1.32 -1.25 -2.02
N ASP A 92 -0.18 -0.80 -2.53
CA ASP A 92 0.50 -1.46 -3.65
C ASP A 92 0.75 -2.94 -3.34
N ILE A 93 1.20 -3.25 -2.12
CA ILE A 93 1.38 -4.62 -1.63
C ILE A 93 1.00 -4.69 -0.15
N CYS A 94 0.31 -5.76 0.26
CA CYS A 94 0.11 -6.04 1.68
C CYS A 94 0.23 -7.53 2.00
N VAL A 95 0.66 -7.81 3.24
CA VAL A 95 0.76 -9.16 3.81
C VAL A 95 -0.19 -9.28 4.97
N ILE A 96 -0.99 -10.36 4.99
CA ILE A 96 -2.00 -10.64 6.01
C ILE A 96 -1.74 -12.03 6.58
N CYS A 97 -1.47 -12.11 7.87
CA CYS A 97 -1.15 -13.37 8.56
C CYS A 97 -2.34 -13.95 9.32
N ASP A 98 -3.38 -13.16 9.55
CA ASP A 98 -4.65 -13.61 10.10
C ASP A 98 -5.69 -13.80 8.99
N PRO A 99 -6.00 -15.05 8.58
CA PRO A 99 -6.93 -15.30 7.48
C PRO A 99 -8.37 -14.87 7.79
N THR A 100 -8.72 -14.65 9.07
CA THR A 100 -10.07 -14.19 9.45
C THR A 100 -10.33 -12.73 9.04
N LYS A 101 -9.28 -11.96 8.73
CA LYS A 101 -9.38 -10.61 8.18
C LYS A 101 -9.69 -10.58 6.68
N ILE A 102 -9.61 -11.71 5.99
CA ILE A 102 -9.78 -11.80 4.53
C ILE A 102 -11.19 -12.26 4.21
N ASP A 103 -11.91 -11.48 3.43
CA ASP A 103 -13.20 -11.87 2.87
C ASP A 103 -13.23 -11.65 1.34
N LYS A 104 -14.38 -11.90 0.70
CA LYS A 104 -14.53 -11.73 -0.76
C LYS A 104 -14.45 -10.29 -1.25
N ARG A 105 -14.38 -9.31 -0.36
CA ARG A 105 -14.26 -7.88 -0.66
C ARG A 105 -12.89 -7.32 -0.31
N GLY A 106 -11.93 -8.15 0.12
CA GLY A 106 -10.60 -7.73 0.51
C GLY A 106 -10.26 -7.99 1.97
N CYS A 107 -9.55 -7.07 2.62
CA CYS A 107 -9.18 -7.15 4.03
C CYS A 107 -10.13 -6.31 4.89
N LEU A 108 -10.51 -6.83 6.06
CA LEU A 108 -11.24 -6.11 7.10
C LEU A 108 -10.42 -6.05 8.38
N GLY A 109 -9.77 -4.94 8.60
CA GLY A 109 -8.79 -4.68 9.66
C GLY A 109 -7.40 -4.43 9.09
N ALA A 110 -6.45 -4.15 9.98
CA ALA A 110 -5.07 -3.85 9.60
C ALA A 110 -4.36 -5.09 9.02
N PRO A 111 -3.74 -5.01 7.83
CA PRO A 111 -2.71 -5.96 7.42
C PRO A 111 -1.55 -6.00 8.40
N ASP A 112 -0.76 -7.06 8.37
CA ASP A 112 0.43 -7.17 9.21
C ASP A 112 1.59 -6.35 8.63
N TRP A 113 1.67 -6.24 7.31
CA TRP A 113 2.68 -5.45 6.61
C TRP A 113 2.09 -4.80 5.37
N VAL A 114 2.40 -3.53 5.16
CA VAL A 114 2.01 -2.74 4.00
C VAL A 114 3.25 -2.16 3.33
N ILE A 115 3.27 -2.16 2.01
CA ILE A 115 4.31 -1.53 1.18
C ILE A 115 3.62 -0.59 0.20
N GLU A 116 4.04 0.66 0.19
CA GLU A 116 3.66 1.67 -0.82
C GLU A 116 4.88 2.03 -1.65
N ILE A 117 4.71 2.07 -2.97
CA ILE A 117 5.75 2.42 -3.93
C ILE A 117 5.44 3.81 -4.46
N LEU A 118 6.24 4.80 -4.09
CA LEU A 118 5.95 6.20 -4.39
C LEU A 118 5.90 6.48 -5.88
N SER A 119 4.94 7.30 -6.27
CA SER A 119 4.87 7.95 -7.56
C SER A 119 4.94 9.47 -7.39
N LYS A 120 5.20 10.22 -8.46
CA LYS A 120 5.19 11.70 -8.41
C LYS A 120 3.85 12.27 -7.92
N HIS A 121 2.76 11.52 -8.07
CA HIS A 121 1.40 11.99 -7.76
C HIS A 121 0.89 11.54 -6.39
N THR A 122 1.45 10.47 -5.81
CA THR A 122 0.94 9.87 -4.56
C THR A 122 1.84 10.12 -3.36
N SER A 123 3.10 10.54 -3.56
CA SER A 123 4.11 10.61 -2.51
C SER A 123 3.68 11.40 -1.27
N ALA A 124 3.01 12.55 -1.44
CA ALA A 124 2.54 13.32 -0.28
C ALA A 124 1.44 12.58 0.50
N LYS A 125 0.50 11.93 -0.21
CA LYS A 125 -0.58 11.14 0.40
C LYS A 125 -0.03 9.93 1.15
N ASP A 126 0.90 9.20 0.53
CA ASP A 126 1.48 7.98 1.09
C ASP A 126 2.35 8.28 2.32
N LEU A 127 3.07 9.41 2.30
CA LEU A 127 3.93 9.84 3.40
C LEU A 127 3.18 10.49 4.57
N ASN A 128 1.99 11.03 4.37
CA ASN A 128 1.23 11.74 5.38
C ASN A 128 -0.05 10.97 5.74
N GLU A 129 -1.08 11.04 4.89
CA GLU A 129 -2.41 10.52 5.23
C GLU A 129 -2.43 9.01 5.41
N LYS A 130 -1.75 8.25 4.53
CA LYS A 130 -1.66 6.79 4.66
C LYS A 130 -0.80 6.38 5.86
N PHE A 131 0.33 7.06 6.08
CA PHE A 131 1.16 6.83 7.27
C PHE A 131 0.32 6.90 8.56
N GLU A 132 -0.46 7.99 8.71
CA GLU A 132 -1.30 8.19 9.89
C GLU A 132 -2.38 7.12 10.04
N VAL A 133 -3.10 6.79 8.97
CA VAL A 133 -4.19 5.80 9.06
C VAL A 133 -3.69 4.37 9.24
N TYR A 134 -2.49 4.03 8.73
CA TYR A 134 -1.86 2.74 8.99
C TYR A 134 -1.37 2.63 10.43
N GLU A 135 -0.78 3.71 10.98
CA GLU A 135 -0.39 3.78 12.40
C GLU A 135 -1.62 3.65 13.30
N GLU A 136 -2.66 4.46 13.07
CA GLU A 136 -3.92 4.43 13.83
C GLU A 136 -4.62 3.06 13.81
N ALA A 137 -4.56 2.37 12.66
CA ALA A 137 -5.18 1.07 12.49
C ALA A 137 -4.38 -0.07 13.12
N GLY A 138 -3.11 0.15 13.43
CA GLY A 138 -2.23 -0.86 14.00
C GLY A 138 -1.58 -1.78 12.96
N VAL A 139 -1.22 -1.27 11.79
CA VAL A 139 -0.39 -2.00 10.82
C VAL A 139 1.01 -2.15 11.44
N ASN A 140 1.47 -3.40 11.65
CA ASN A 140 2.70 -3.67 12.38
C ASN A 140 3.95 -3.15 11.68
N GLU A 141 3.98 -3.21 10.35
CA GLU A 141 5.12 -2.81 9.55
C GLU A 141 4.66 -2.06 8.30
N TYR A 142 5.27 -0.91 8.03
CA TYR A 142 4.97 -0.06 6.89
C TYR A 142 6.25 0.31 6.16
N TRP A 143 6.34 -0.02 4.89
CA TRP A 143 7.46 0.32 4.03
C TRP A 143 7.05 1.34 2.99
N VAL A 144 7.91 2.35 2.79
CA VAL A 144 7.79 3.32 1.71
C VAL A 144 8.98 3.15 0.79
N VAL A 145 8.71 2.68 -0.41
CA VAL A 145 9.71 2.47 -1.47
C VAL A 145 9.77 3.70 -2.35
N HIS A 146 10.95 4.27 -2.51
CA HIS A 146 11.21 5.46 -3.33
C HIS A 146 11.93 5.08 -4.62
N PRO A 147 11.23 4.91 -5.76
CA PRO A 147 11.85 4.44 -7.01
C PRO A 147 12.96 5.35 -7.54
N GLY A 148 12.76 6.67 -7.45
CA GLY A 148 13.74 7.65 -7.94
C GLY A 148 15.05 7.61 -7.16
N GLU A 149 14.98 7.61 -5.85
CA GLU A 149 16.12 7.58 -4.94
C GLU A 149 16.68 6.17 -4.72
N GLN A 150 15.98 5.14 -5.18
CA GLN A 150 16.31 3.73 -4.96
C GLN A 150 16.51 3.41 -3.47
N THR A 151 15.56 3.87 -2.65
CA THR A 151 15.61 3.72 -1.19
C THR A 151 14.32 3.13 -0.64
N VAL A 152 14.42 2.56 0.55
CA VAL A 152 13.27 2.02 1.32
C VAL A 152 13.30 2.61 2.73
N LEU A 153 12.23 3.30 3.11
CA LEU A 153 11.94 3.68 4.49
C LEU A 153 11.14 2.57 5.15
N VAL A 154 11.54 2.17 6.33
CA VAL A 154 10.87 1.12 7.12
C VAL A 154 10.38 1.71 8.42
N TYR A 155 9.10 1.55 8.70
CA TYR A 155 8.44 1.92 9.93
C TYR A 155 7.89 0.68 10.61
N THR A 156 8.12 0.54 11.90
CA THR A 156 7.55 -0.56 12.71
C THR A 156 6.76 0.01 13.87
N LEU A 157 5.61 -0.59 14.13
CA LEU A 157 4.76 -0.19 15.23
C LEU A 157 5.40 -0.62 16.56
N ASN A 158 5.54 0.30 17.51
CA ASN A 158 6.03 0.03 18.86
C ASN A 158 4.87 -0.34 19.82
N ASP A 159 5.21 -0.69 21.05
CA ASP A 159 4.24 -1.09 22.09
C ASP A 159 3.27 0.05 22.49
N MET A 160 3.59 1.30 22.16
CA MET A 160 2.71 2.45 22.36
C MET A 160 1.78 2.71 21.17
N GLY A 161 1.81 1.87 20.14
CA GLY A 161 1.03 2.03 18.93
C GLY A 161 1.50 3.20 18.05
N LYS A 162 2.80 3.49 18.07
CA LYS A 162 3.43 4.54 17.26
C LYS A 162 4.49 3.95 16.34
N TYR A 163 4.59 4.50 15.13
CA TYR A 163 5.64 4.10 14.21
C TYR A 163 7.01 4.64 14.65
N GLU A 164 7.95 3.73 14.69
CA GLU A 164 9.36 4.02 14.78
C GLU A 164 10.00 3.77 13.41
N GLY A 165 10.57 4.82 12.85
CA GLY A 165 11.31 4.75 11.59
C GLY A 165 12.78 4.43 11.82
N ILE A 166 13.43 3.88 10.81
CA ILE A 166 14.88 3.70 10.82
C ILE A 166 15.59 5.06 10.68
N LEU A 167 16.78 5.20 11.31
CA LEU A 167 17.55 6.44 11.28
C LEU A 167 18.03 6.81 9.86
N LYS A 168 18.28 5.83 9.01
CA LYS A 168 18.72 6.02 7.61
C LYS A 168 17.90 5.10 6.71
N PRO A 169 17.42 5.57 5.56
CA PRO A 169 16.79 4.71 4.57
C PRO A 169 17.75 3.59 4.15
N TYR A 170 17.20 2.41 3.90
CA TYR A 170 17.95 1.39 3.16
C TYR A 170 18.16 1.86 1.73
N VAL A 171 19.34 1.64 1.21
CA VAL A 171 19.72 1.98 -0.17
C VAL A 171 19.81 0.74 -1.05
N ARG A 172 19.90 0.92 -2.36
CA ARG A 172 19.91 -0.15 -3.37
C ARG A 172 20.84 -1.33 -3.04
N THR A 173 21.99 -1.08 -2.40
CA THR A 173 22.99 -2.12 -2.10
C THR A 173 22.74 -2.88 -0.82
N ASP A 174 21.66 -2.56 -0.11
CA ASP A 174 21.34 -3.16 1.18
C ASP A 174 20.44 -4.41 1.02
N ASN A 175 20.52 -5.24 2.06
CA ASN A 175 19.56 -6.32 2.29
C ASN A 175 18.63 -5.92 3.43
N VAL A 176 17.32 -6.09 3.25
CA VAL A 176 16.32 -5.74 4.25
C VAL A 176 15.59 -6.98 4.75
N GLN A 177 15.44 -7.09 6.06
CA GLN A 177 14.68 -8.17 6.69
C GLN A 177 13.41 -7.58 7.32
N PRO A 178 12.22 -7.93 6.81
CA PRO A 178 10.98 -7.46 7.40
C PRO A 178 10.75 -8.11 8.78
N LYS A 179 10.34 -7.31 9.75
CA LYS A 179 9.99 -7.78 11.09
C LYS A 179 8.79 -8.73 11.07
N THR A 180 7.85 -8.47 10.17
CA THR A 180 6.61 -9.28 9.99
C THR A 180 6.89 -10.70 9.50
N LEU A 181 7.94 -10.90 8.71
CA LEU A 181 8.31 -12.20 8.14
C LEU A 181 9.76 -12.59 8.51
N PRO A 182 10.02 -13.01 9.75
CA PRO A 182 11.35 -13.40 10.18
C PRO A 182 11.97 -14.50 9.29
N GLY A 183 13.21 -14.26 8.87
CA GLY A 183 13.94 -15.15 7.98
C GLY A 183 13.77 -14.86 6.47
N LEU A 184 12.91 -13.92 6.10
CA LEU A 184 12.94 -13.34 4.76
C LEU A 184 14.06 -12.30 4.69
N THR A 185 14.88 -12.37 3.65
CA THR A 185 15.84 -11.31 3.29
C THR A 185 15.52 -10.86 1.88
N ILE A 186 15.35 -9.56 1.70
CA ILE A 186 15.08 -8.93 0.40
C ILE A 186 16.33 -8.19 -0.03
N ASP A 187 16.93 -8.62 -1.13
CA ASP A 187 18.06 -7.94 -1.78
C ASP A 187 17.51 -6.74 -2.59
N LEU A 188 17.87 -5.53 -2.18
CA LEU A 188 17.42 -4.33 -2.87
C LEU A 188 18.11 -4.11 -4.22
N THR A 189 19.24 -4.79 -4.49
CA THR A 189 19.81 -4.79 -5.85
C THR A 189 18.85 -5.42 -6.84
N GLU A 190 18.23 -6.54 -6.50
CA GLU A 190 17.23 -7.20 -7.35
C GLU A 190 15.93 -6.37 -7.48
N VAL A 191 15.52 -5.70 -6.41
CA VAL A 191 14.31 -4.86 -6.38
C VAL A 191 14.46 -3.63 -7.29
N PHE A 192 15.63 -3.00 -7.25
CA PHE A 192 15.93 -1.78 -8.02
C PHE A 192 16.71 -2.05 -9.30
N GLU A 193 16.86 -3.32 -9.70
CA GLU A 193 17.47 -3.66 -10.98
C GLU A 193 16.60 -3.14 -12.13
N LEU A 194 17.16 -2.15 -12.83
CA LEU A 194 16.53 -1.56 -14.00
C LEU A 194 17.43 -1.85 -15.20
N PRO A 195 16.90 -2.30 -16.35
CA PRO A 195 17.67 -2.34 -17.59
C PRO A 195 18.12 -0.90 -17.92
N GLU A 196 19.33 -0.77 -18.45
CA GLU A 196 19.94 0.52 -18.81
C GLU A 196 19.18 1.36 -19.86
N LEU A 197 18.05 0.89 -20.35
CA LEU A 197 17.30 1.46 -21.48
C LEU A 197 16.12 2.38 -21.12
N GLU A 198 15.89 2.66 -19.85
CA GLU A 198 14.78 3.56 -19.47
C GLU A 198 15.30 4.95 -19.07
N ASP A 199 15.89 5.65 -20.01
CA ASP A 199 15.99 7.11 -19.94
C ASP A 199 14.57 7.67 -20.14
N GLU A 200 13.99 8.25 -19.07
CA GLU A 200 12.66 8.87 -19.10
C GLU A 200 12.54 10.03 -20.13
N SER A 201 13.68 10.46 -20.71
CA SER A 201 13.75 11.50 -21.75
C SER A 201 13.18 11.04 -23.09
N ASN A 202 13.02 9.73 -23.33
CA ASN A 202 12.60 9.17 -24.61
C ASN A 202 11.09 8.92 -24.76
N TYR A 203 10.26 9.22 -23.74
CA TYR A 203 8.81 9.23 -23.92
C TYR A 203 8.38 10.53 -24.64
N VAL A 204 8.47 10.51 -25.95
CA VAL A 204 7.79 11.48 -26.81
C VAL A 204 6.29 11.34 -26.53
N ARG A 205 5.68 12.42 -26.05
CA ARG A 205 4.21 12.51 -25.94
C ARG A 205 3.65 12.38 -27.36
N LEU A 206 2.99 11.25 -27.65
CA LEU A 206 2.10 11.13 -28.79
C LEU A 206 0.79 11.84 -28.49
#